data_d10fc72b185153e531cab1b4d2ae6f56
#
_entry.id   d10fc72b185153e531cab1b4d2ae6f56
#
_cell.length_a   1.000
_cell.length_b   1.000
_cell.length_c   1.000
_cell.angle_alpha   90.00
_cell.angle_beta   90.00
_cell.angle_gamma   90.00
#
_symmetry.space_group_name_H-M   'P 1'
#
loop_
_entity.id
_entity.type
_entity.pdbx_description
1 polymer ?
#
loop_
_entity_poly.entity_id
_entity_poly.type
_entity_poly.pdbx_seq_one_letter_code
_entity_poly.pdbx_strand_id
1 'polypeptide(L)'
;TECISKEFSTLQNQMFRISMCTISYDDNHKPLCTVGLLEYIEDDSKLNNIVSALIYNFNSVYYVDVDSEQVYPYKINPAVKSMLNSSLKNIPLYSDIMKEYIDKRVVGDEKENMRIETSLDNLREQFKIKNSYQYDYSIVRDGGIAYCRAKFVNIDGIGELHHMVAGFEDISAEKQRELERIAYIDHITGGGNYAHFKKTLRDYREPGYLISMDIHDFKIINSICGIIKGDETLKNIWRCIEKSLTSKDLAAHINADRFAIYCRCDDKDEVIECIHKIGEGLKDITEALKIPNIIPYYGVS
;
A
#
# COMPACT_ATOMS: atom_id res chain seq x y z
N THR A 1 16.11 51.39 8.12
CA THR A 1 14.63 51.45 8.28
C THR A 1 14.28 50.32 9.24
N GLU A 2 13.89 50.60 10.47
CA GLU A 2 13.40 49.56 11.39
C GLU A 2 11.96 49.24 11.02
N CYS A 3 11.69 47.96 10.71
CA CYS A 3 10.36 47.43 10.53
C CYS A 3 10.04 46.50 11.72
N ILE A 4 8.89 46.73 12.32
CA ILE A 4 8.37 45.91 13.41
C ILE A 4 7.10 45.21 12.88
N SER A 5 7.05 43.89 13.02
CA SER A 5 5.87 43.12 12.64
C SER A 5 5.30 42.37 13.85
N LYS A 6 3.97 42.33 13.94
CA LYS A 6 3.28 41.60 14.99
C LYS A 6 2.02 40.92 14.41
N GLU A 7 1.84 39.65 14.76
CA GLU A 7 0.65 38.87 14.41
C GLU A 7 -0.37 38.94 15.57
N PHE A 8 -1.64 38.94 15.23
CA PHE A 8 -2.76 38.89 16.17
C PHE A 8 -3.96 38.21 15.57
N SER A 9 -4.79 37.60 16.41
CA SER A 9 -6.07 37.00 16.03
C SER A 9 -7.23 37.85 16.47
N THR A 10 -8.30 37.91 15.64
CA THR A 10 -9.56 38.51 16.02
C THR A 10 -10.42 37.54 16.82
N LEU A 11 -11.52 38.04 17.44
CA LEU A 11 -12.52 37.20 18.13
C LEU A 11 -13.22 36.18 17.20
N GLN A 12 -13.11 36.37 15.88
CA GLN A 12 -13.63 35.45 14.85
C GLN A 12 -12.54 34.50 14.34
N ASN A 13 -11.41 34.38 15.03
CA ASN A 13 -10.28 33.50 14.68
C ASN A 13 -9.61 33.84 13.33
N GLN A 14 -9.69 35.08 12.90
CA GLN A 14 -8.98 35.59 11.71
C GLN A 14 -7.61 36.08 12.12
N MET A 15 -6.56 35.65 11.41
CA MET A 15 -5.19 36.04 11.67
C MET A 15 -4.79 37.24 10.80
N PHE A 16 -4.14 38.21 11.42
CA PHE A 16 -3.60 39.40 10.75
C PHE A 16 -2.18 39.62 11.14
N ARG A 17 -1.38 40.17 10.22
CA ARG A 17 -0.05 40.67 10.49
C ARG A 17 -0.06 42.19 10.28
N ILE A 18 0.33 42.93 11.29
CA ILE A 18 0.66 44.36 11.17
C ILE A 18 2.18 44.48 11.04
N SER A 19 2.63 45.12 9.96
CA SER A 19 4.01 45.51 9.75
C SER A 19 4.11 47.03 9.73
N MET A 20 4.91 47.60 10.61
CA MET A 20 5.11 49.04 10.69
C MET A 20 6.55 49.39 10.37
N CYS A 21 6.75 50.22 9.36
CA CYS A 21 8.06 50.67 8.93
C CYS A 21 8.15 52.22 9.02
N THR A 22 9.12 52.73 9.71
CA THR A 22 9.38 54.17 9.73
C THR A 22 10.12 54.58 8.46
N ILE A 23 9.55 55.51 7.69
CA ILE A 23 10.07 55.97 6.40
C ILE A 23 10.96 57.18 6.55
N SER A 24 10.63 58.08 7.49
CA SER A 24 11.41 59.30 7.72
C SER A 24 11.46 59.69 9.20
N TYR A 25 12.51 60.39 9.57
CA TYR A 25 12.77 60.91 10.90
C TYR A 25 12.98 62.42 10.87
N ASP A 26 12.73 63.09 12.01
CA ASP A 26 13.10 64.50 12.20
C ASP A 26 14.60 64.63 12.57
N ASP A 27 15.06 65.89 12.73
CA ASP A 27 16.43 66.19 13.07
C ASP A 27 16.86 65.64 14.47
N ASN A 28 15.90 65.23 15.28
CA ASN A 28 16.13 64.62 16.62
C ASN A 28 15.95 63.10 16.59
N HIS A 29 15.95 62.44 15.41
CA HIS A 29 15.75 60.99 15.24
C HIS A 29 14.38 60.47 15.73
N LYS A 30 13.35 61.30 15.80
CA LYS A 30 11.97 60.86 16.05
C LYS A 30 11.27 60.52 14.71
N PRO A 31 10.49 59.44 14.70
CA PRO A 31 9.74 59.06 13.47
C PRO A 31 8.78 60.17 13.04
N LEU A 32 9.00 60.70 11.85
CA LEU A 32 8.09 61.65 11.19
C LEU A 32 7.01 60.98 10.36
N CYS A 33 7.35 59.87 9.74
CA CYS A 33 6.41 59.11 8.93
C CYS A 33 6.57 57.60 9.13
N THR A 34 5.51 56.94 9.50
CA THR A 34 5.46 55.49 9.67
C THR A 34 4.34 54.97 8.75
N VAL A 35 4.66 53.96 7.94
CA VAL A 35 3.69 53.25 7.12
C VAL A 35 3.36 51.93 7.81
N GLY A 36 2.08 51.68 8.02
CA GLY A 36 1.54 50.41 8.50
C GLY A 36 0.96 49.61 7.34
N LEU A 37 1.39 48.39 7.22
CA LEU A 37 0.81 47.41 6.32
C LEU A 37 0.02 46.38 7.17
N LEU A 38 -1.27 46.22 6.87
CA LEU A 38 -2.10 45.21 7.47
C LEU A 38 -2.32 44.11 6.45
N GLU A 39 -1.82 42.93 6.73
CA GLU A 39 -2.02 41.74 5.93
C GLU A 39 -3.01 40.82 6.63
N TYR A 40 -4.01 40.34 5.88
CA TYR A 40 -4.83 39.22 6.30
C TYR A 40 -4.02 37.93 6.08
N ILE A 41 -3.80 37.20 7.16
CA ILE A 41 -3.16 35.87 7.10
C ILE A 41 -4.30 34.88 7.10
N GLU A 42 -4.57 34.28 5.97
CA GLU A 42 -5.53 33.16 5.90
C GLU A 42 -5.08 32.07 6.88
N ASP A 43 -5.99 31.56 7.71
CA ASP A 43 -5.66 30.49 8.65
C ASP A 43 -5.39 29.18 7.90
N ASP A 44 -4.19 29.02 7.40
CA ASP A 44 -3.71 27.82 6.73
C ASP A 44 -3.60 26.61 7.66
N SER A 45 -3.87 26.77 8.97
CA SER A 45 -3.71 25.68 9.95
C SER A 45 -4.60 24.49 9.62
N LYS A 46 -5.84 24.71 9.19
CA LYS A 46 -6.75 23.64 8.76
C LYS A 46 -6.27 23.00 7.46
N LEU A 47 -5.87 23.80 6.48
CA LEU A 47 -5.35 23.31 5.20
C LEU A 47 -4.06 22.54 5.43
N ASN A 48 -3.12 23.08 6.21
CA ASN A 48 -1.87 22.42 6.59
C ASN A 48 -2.12 21.11 7.34
N ASN A 49 -3.10 21.04 8.23
CA ASN A 49 -3.48 19.81 8.92
C ASN A 49 -4.06 18.76 7.95
N ILE A 50 -4.91 19.18 7.01
CA ILE A 50 -5.46 18.30 5.98
C ILE A 50 -4.32 17.78 5.08
N VAL A 51 -3.46 18.67 4.59
CA VAL A 51 -2.31 18.27 3.77
C VAL A 51 -1.38 17.33 4.54
N SER A 52 -1.06 17.63 5.79
CA SER A 52 -0.24 16.78 6.66
C SER A 52 -0.84 15.39 6.85
N ALA A 53 -2.15 15.30 7.00
CA ALA A 53 -2.86 14.01 7.07
C ALA A 53 -2.81 13.24 5.74
N LEU A 54 -2.98 13.92 4.61
CA LEU A 54 -2.94 13.30 3.28
C LEU A 54 -1.54 12.76 2.93
N ILE A 55 -0.48 13.46 3.36
CA ILE A 55 0.90 13.04 3.10
C ILE A 55 1.52 12.19 4.21
N TYR A 56 0.71 11.77 5.20
CA TYR A 56 1.20 11.04 6.38
C TYR A 56 2.02 9.80 6.00
N ASN A 57 1.54 9.01 5.04
CA ASN A 57 2.17 7.77 4.59
C ASN A 57 3.42 7.98 3.71
N PHE A 58 3.64 9.19 3.19
CA PHE A 58 4.81 9.46 2.37
C PHE A 58 6.04 9.72 3.24
N ASN A 59 7.16 9.14 2.87
CA ASN A 59 8.45 9.40 3.49
C ASN A 59 9.01 10.77 3.09
N SER A 60 8.80 11.15 1.83
CA SER A 60 9.20 12.43 1.27
C SER A 60 8.15 12.93 0.29
N VAL A 61 7.95 14.25 0.27
CA VAL A 61 7.06 14.92 -0.69
C VAL A 61 7.73 16.20 -1.18
N TYR A 62 7.71 16.41 -2.47
CA TYR A 62 8.31 17.55 -3.14
C TYR A 62 7.31 18.18 -4.10
N TYR A 63 7.30 19.50 -4.12
CA TYR A 63 6.75 20.26 -5.24
C TYR A 63 7.84 20.48 -6.26
N VAL A 64 7.52 20.30 -7.53
CA VAL A 64 8.47 20.44 -8.64
C VAL A 64 7.88 21.41 -9.67
N ASP A 65 8.59 22.50 -9.93
CA ASP A 65 8.40 23.33 -11.10
C ASP A 65 9.15 22.66 -12.26
N VAL A 66 8.41 22.11 -13.20
CA VAL A 66 8.95 21.26 -14.26
C VAL A 66 9.64 22.07 -15.35
N ASP A 67 9.23 23.33 -15.56
CA ASP A 67 9.81 24.20 -16.59
C ASP A 67 11.20 24.68 -16.19
N SER A 68 11.41 24.98 -14.91
CA SER A 68 12.70 25.34 -14.33
C SER A 68 13.46 24.18 -13.71
N GLU A 69 12.85 23.00 -13.61
CA GLU A 69 13.30 21.81 -12.87
C GLU A 69 13.54 22.05 -11.36
N GLN A 70 13.07 23.16 -10.81
CA GLN A 70 13.30 23.49 -9.40
C GLN A 70 12.46 22.63 -8.47
N VAL A 71 13.10 22.13 -7.39
CA VAL A 71 12.47 21.24 -6.42
C VAL A 71 12.34 21.92 -5.07
N TYR A 72 11.12 21.97 -4.55
CA TYR A 72 10.79 22.55 -3.27
C TYR A 72 10.31 21.43 -2.32
N PRO A 73 11.08 21.13 -1.27
CA PRO A 73 10.71 20.06 -0.35
C PRO A 73 9.57 20.49 0.58
N TYR A 74 8.49 19.71 0.62
CA TYR A 74 7.43 19.87 1.62
C TYR A 74 7.67 18.96 2.84
N LYS A 75 8.08 17.70 2.58
CA LYS A 75 8.45 16.71 3.61
C LYS A 75 9.69 15.97 3.13
N ILE A 76 10.72 15.84 3.96
CA ILE A 76 11.95 15.11 3.61
C ILE A 76 12.25 14.06 4.66
N ASN A 77 12.48 12.82 4.20
CA ASN A 77 13.03 11.77 5.03
C ASN A 77 14.44 12.15 5.51
N PRO A 78 14.76 12.05 6.82
CA PRO A 78 16.07 12.40 7.37
C PRO A 78 17.26 11.71 6.69
N ALA A 79 17.10 10.43 6.30
CA ALA A 79 18.16 9.69 5.61
C ALA A 79 18.40 10.21 4.17
N VAL A 80 17.36 10.66 3.48
CA VAL A 80 17.50 11.32 2.17
C VAL A 80 18.09 12.71 2.33
N LYS A 81 17.67 13.46 3.34
CA LYS A 81 18.20 14.78 3.63
C LYS A 81 19.71 14.75 3.89
N SER A 82 20.19 13.81 4.68
CA SER A 82 21.63 13.66 4.96
C SER A 82 22.44 13.30 3.73
N MET A 83 21.87 12.53 2.82
CA MET A 83 22.49 12.13 1.56
C MET A 83 22.62 13.30 0.58
N LEU A 84 21.57 14.14 0.49
CA LEU A 84 21.47 15.25 -0.46
C LEU A 84 22.07 16.57 0.07
N ASN A 85 22.71 16.57 1.25
CA ASN A 85 23.24 17.80 1.90
C ASN A 85 24.20 18.63 1.02
N SER A 86 24.85 18.03 0.04
CA SER A 86 25.71 18.77 -0.92
C SER A 86 24.90 19.48 -2.01
N SER A 87 23.75 18.92 -2.40
CA SER A 87 22.89 19.43 -3.48
C SER A 87 21.86 20.45 -2.97
N LEU A 88 21.53 20.46 -1.67
CA LEU A 88 20.52 21.36 -1.09
C LEU A 88 21.04 22.78 -0.76
N LYS A 89 22.31 23.10 -1.03
CA LYS A 89 22.86 24.45 -0.79
C LYS A 89 22.36 25.51 -1.79
N ASN A 90 21.92 25.10 -2.96
CA ASN A 90 21.18 25.89 -3.96
C ASN A 90 19.85 25.21 -4.19
N ILE A 91 18.88 25.89 -4.84
CA ILE A 91 17.63 25.26 -5.26
C ILE A 91 18.00 24.09 -6.18
N PRO A 92 17.81 22.84 -5.76
CA PRO A 92 18.30 21.69 -6.52
C PRO A 92 17.41 21.43 -7.75
N LEU A 93 18.01 20.95 -8.82
CA LEU A 93 17.28 20.52 -10.00
C LEU A 93 16.75 19.10 -9.81
N TYR A 94 15.56 18.84 -10.33
CA TYR A 94 14.90 17.52 -10.27
C TYR A 94 15.78 16.41 -10.87
N SER A 95 16.33 16.64 -12.05
CA SER A 95 17.19 15.67 -12.74
C SER A 95 18.43 15.30 -11.91
N ASP A 96 19.06 16.28 -11.26
CA ASP A 96 20.24 16.05 -10.40
C ASP A 96 19.90 15.24 -9.15
N ILE A 97 18.80 15.61 -8.45
CA ILE A 97 18.33 14.87 -7.28
C ILE A 97 18.01 13.41 -7.63
N MET A 98 17.24 13.21 -8.70
CA MET A 98 16.84 11.87 -9.11
C MET A 98 18.05 11.02 -9.48
N LYS A 99 18.99 11.58 -10.24
CA LYS A 99 20.25 10.90 -10.58
C LYS A 99 21.01 10.47 -9.32
N GLU A 100 21.25 11.41 -8.40
CA GLU A 100 21.99 11.12 -7.15
C GLU A 100 21.25 10.08 -6.29
N TYR A 101 19.93 10.20 -6.17
CA TYR A 101 19.12 9.24 -5.43
C TYR A 101 19.16 7.84 -6.03
N ILE A 102 18.97 7.73 -7.34
CA ILE A 102 19.01 6.44 -8.07
C ILE A 102 20.37 5.80 -7.91
N ASP A 103 21.44 6.54 -8.13
CA ASP A 103 22.80 6.01 -8.07
C ASP A 103 23.16 5.46 -6.68
N LYS A 104 22.71 6.12 -5.62
CA LYS A 104 23.08 5.79 -4.24
C LYS A 104 22.14 4.80 -3.55
N ARG A 105 20.87 4.73 -3.93
CA ARG A 105 19.86 4.00 -3.16
C ARG A 105 19.19 2.86 -3.92
N VAL A 106 18.96 3.00 -5.22
CA VAL A 106 18.21 2.02 -6.00
C VAL A 106 19.03 0.77 -6.25
N VAL A 107 18.38 -0.40 -6.23
CA VAL A 107 19.02 -1.70 -6.54
C VAL A 107 19.56 -1.69 -7.98
N GLY A 108 20.73 -2.27 -8.18
CA GLY A 108 21.57 -2.06 -9.37
C GLY A 108 20.91 -2.35 -10.71
N ASP A 109 20.14 -3.43 -10.79
CA ASP A 109 19.41 -3.87 -12.01
C ASP A 109 18.16 -3.02 -12.31
N GLU A 110 17.61 -2.30 -11.32
CA GLU A 110 16.44 -1.43 -11.49
C GLU A 110 16.81 0.03 -11.84
N LYS A 111 18.08 0.43 -11.70
CA LYS A 111 18.50 1.83 -11.87
C LYS A 111 18.15 2.41 -13.22
N GLU A 112 18.41 1.68 -14.29
CA GLU A 112 18.16 2.19 -15.64
C GLU A 112 16.69 2.35 -15.93
N ASN A 113 15.86 1.37 -15.52
CA ASN A 113 14.42 1.47 -15.66
C ASN A 113 13.86 2.67 -14.86
N MET A 114 14.34 2.86 -13.64
CA MET A 114 13.89 4.01 -12.83
C MET A 114 14.28 5.35 -13.45
N ARG A 115 15.47 5.47 -14.08
CA ARG A 115 15.85 6.70 -14.80
C ARG A 115 14.89 7.02 -15.93
N ILE A 116 14.50 6.01 -16.71
CA ILE A 116 13.55 6.17 -17.81
C ILE A 116 12.18 6.54 -17.26
N GLU A 117 11.65 5.77 -16.31
CA GLU A 117 10.29 5.90 -15.79
C GLU A 117 10.05 7.21 -15.03
N THR A 118 11.09 7.74 -14.38
CA THR A 118 11.00 9.00 -13.64
C THR A 118 11.57 10.20 -14.37
N SER A 119 11.99 10.05 -15.64
CA SER A 119 12.43 11.19 -16.47
C SER A 119 11.29 12.17 -16.73
N LEU A 120 11.61 13.46 -16.83
CA LEU A 120 10.61 14.48 -17.16
C LEU A 120 9.94 14.23 -18.50
N ASP A 121 10.69 13.68 -19.46
CA ASP A 121 10.15 13.36 -20.79
C ASP A 121 9.09 12.26 -20.69
N ASN A 122 9.37 11.17 -19.97
CA ASN A 122 8.36 10.13 -19.75
C ASN A 122 7.17 10.66 -18.95
N LEU A 123 7.39 11.46 -17.91
CA LEU A 123 6.30 12.04 -17.12
C LEU A 123 5.41 12.95 -17.97
N ARG A 124 5.98 13.77 -18.86
CA ARG A 124 5.19 14.56 -19.82
C ARG A 124 4.32 13.69 -20.71
N GLU A 125 4.85 12.58 -21.23
CA GLU A 125 4.04 11.65 -22.03
C GLU A 125 2.92 10.99 -21.22
N GLN A 126 3.21 10.55 -19.98
CA GLN A 126 2.20 9.94 -19.11
C GLN A 126 1.06 10.92 -18.77
N PHE A 127 1.39 12.17 -18.52
CA PHE A 127 0.41 13.18 -18.11
C PHE A 127 -0.43 13.76 -19.26
N LYS A 128 -0.15 13.41 -20.51
CA LYS A 128 -1.05 13.70 -21.63
C LYS A 128 -2.40 12.99 -21.50
N ILE A 129 -2.45 11.84 -20.81
CA ILE A 129 -3.64 10.97 -20.75
C ILE A 129 -4.16 10.72 -19.34
N LYS A 130 -3.42 11.08 -18.31
CA LYS A 130 -3.77 10.87 -16.88
C LYS A 130 -3.19 11.99 -16.03
N ASN A 131 -3.73 12.21 -14.83
CA ASN A 131 -3.24 13.23 -13.90
C ASN A 131 -2.33 12.68 -12.79
N SER A 132 -2.12 11.35 -12.76
CA SER A 132 -1.21 10.73 -11.80
C SER A 132 -0.47 9.55 -12.43
N TYR A 133 0.78 9.37 -11.99
CA TYR A 133 1.64 8.28 -12.39
C TYR A 133 2.37 7.71 -11.18
N GLN A 134 2.57 6.40 -11.14
CA GLN A 134 3.32 5.75 -10.07
C GLN A 134 4.25 4.68 -10.62
N TYR A 135 5.38 4.50 -9.92
CA TYR A 135 6.40 3.51 -10.24
C TYR A 135 6.92 2.86 -8.96
N ASP A 136 6.88 1.52 -8.90
CA ASP A 136 7.39 0.75 -7.77
C ASP A 136 8.83 0.34 -8.05
N TYR A 137 9.71 0.43 -7.05
CA TYR A 137 11.13 0.15 -7.16
C TYR A 137 11.71 -0.33 -5.83
N SER A 138 12.93 -0.88 -5.88
CA SER A 138 13.63 -1.40 -4.71
C SER A 138 14.84 -0.56 -4.36
N ILE A 139 15.07 -0.37 -3.06
CA ILE A 139 16.25 0.32 -2.54
C ILE A 139 17.04 -0.55 -1.58
N VAL A 140 18.33 -0.27 -1.46
CA VAL A 140 19.17 -0.84 -0.42
C VAL A 140 19.03 -0.01 0.86
N ARG A 141 18.65 -0.66 1.97
CA ARG A 141 18.49 -0.07 3.29
C ARG A 141 18.98 -1.02 4.38
N ASP A 142 19.87 -0.56 5.24
CA ASP A 142 20.35 -1.27 6.44
C ASP A 142 20.79 -2.73 6.16
N GLY A 143 21.42 -2.96 5.00
CA GLY A 143 21.89 -4.28 4.56
C GLY A 143 20.81 -5.20 3.97
N GLY A 144 19.57 -4.73 3.82
CA GLY A 144 18.46 -5.43 3.18
C GLY A 144 17.88 -4.65 1.99
N ILE A 145 16.83 -5.21 1.41
CA ILE A 145 16.04 -4.59 0.35
C ILE A 145 14.74 -4.05 0.95
N ALA A 146 14.41 -2.80 0.66
CA ALA A 146 13.13 -2.20 0.94
C ALA A 146 12.42 -1.81 -0.37
N TYR A 147 11.10 -1.95 -0.39
CA TYR A 147 10.28 -1.62 -1.55
C TYR A 147 9.67 -0.24 -1.38
N CYS A 148 9.78 0.57 -2.41
CA CYS A 148 9.31 1.96 -2.41
C CYS A 148 8.42 2.22 -3.64
N ARG A 149 7.56 3.22 -3.52
CA ARG A 149 6.73 3.75 -4.61
C ARG A 149 7.01 5.23 -4.79
N ALA A 150 7.34 5.62 -6.01
CA ALA A 150 7.33 7.00 -6.45
C ALA A 150 5.96 7.30 -7.05
N LYS A 151 5.31 8.37 -6.60
CA LYS A 151 4.01 8.82 -7.08
C LYS A 151 4.12 10.26 -7.54
N PHE A 152 3.74 10.51 -8.77
CA PHE A 152 3.75 11.82 -9.40
C PHE A 152 2.32 12.25 -9.69
N VAL A 153 2.00 13.49 -9.39
CA VAL A 153 0.67 14.07 -9.64
C VAL A 153 0.86 15.38 -10.36
N ASN A 154 0.29 15.49 -11.57
CA ASN A 154 0.21 16.73 -12.29
C ASN A 154 -0.87 17.62 -11.65
N ILE A 155 -0.49 18.76 -11.09
CA ILE A 155 -1.42 19.69 -10.45
C ILE A 155 -2.09 20.66 -11.44
N ASP A 156 -1.57 20.76 -12.65
CA ASP A 156 -2.18 21.55 -13.73
C ASP A 156 -3.33 20.79 -14.41
N GLY A 157 -3.52 19.50 -14.11
CA GLY A 157 -4.53 18.62 -14.69
C GLY A 157 -3.98 17.73 -15.80
N ILE A 158 -4.88 17.09 -16.57
CA ILE A 158 -4.49 16.26 -17.72
C ILE A 158 -4.09 17.16 -18.88
N GLY A 159 -2.92 16.91 -19.46
CA GLY A 159 -2.41 17.67 -20.60
C GLY A 159 -0.95 18.07 -20.44
N GLU A 160 -0.68 19.37 -20.45
CA GLU A 160 0.67 19.90 -20.26
C GLU A 160 1.11 19.77 -18.80
N LEU A 161 2.41 19.58 -18.60
CA LEU A 161 3.02 19.41 -17.30
C LEU A 161 3.98 20.57 -17.02
N HIS A 162 3.52 21.55 -16.23
CA HIS A 162 4.34 22.67 -15.72
C HIS A 162 4.71 22.47 -14.25
N HIS A 163 3.78 21.90 -13.45
CA HIS A 163 3.98 21.71 -12.04
C HIS A 163 3.53 20.31 -11.61
N MET A 164 4.28 19.69 -10.73
CA MET A 164 3.90 18.39 -10.17
C MET A 164 4.24 18.26 -8.69
N VAL A 165 3.54 17.36 -8.02
CA VAL A 165 3.91 16.84 -6.71
C VAL A 165 4.52 15.47 -6.89
N ALA A 166 5.73 15.27 -6.35
CA ALA A 166 6.41 13.99 -6.31
C ALA A 166 6.43 13.48 -4.86
N GLY A 167 5.80 12.34 -4.61
CA GLY A 167 5.74 11.66 -3.32
C GLY A 167 6.47 10.33 -3.35
N PHE A 168 7.17 10.00 -2.26
CA PHE A 168 7.89 8.73 -2.11
C PHE A 168 7.43 8.05 -0.84
N GLU A 169 6.96 6.82 -0.94
CA GLU A 169 6.45 6.02 0.18
C GLU A 169 7.15 4.67 0.28
N ASP A 170 7.20 4.12 1.50
CA ASP A 170 7.70 2.77 1.77
C ASP A 170 6.52 1.79 1.69
N ILE A 171 6.56 0.90 0.71
CA ILE A 171 5.53 -0.13 0.49
C ILE A 171 6.00 -1.53 0.90
N SER A 172 7.10 -1.64 1.67
CA SER A 172 7.66 -2.93 2.06
C SER A 172 6.65 -3.81 2.80
N ALA A 173 5.84 -3.22 3.68
CA ALA A 173 4.80 -3.96 4.39
C ALA A 173 3.63 -4.39 3.49
N GLU A 174 3.27 -3.60 2.48
CA GLU A 174 2.28 -3.95 1.46
C GLU A 174 2.79 -5.09 0.60
N LYS A 175 4.04 -4.97 0.11
CA LYS A 175 4.68 -5.97 -0.72
C LYS A 175 4.89 -7.29 0.03
N GLN A 176 5.28 -7.23 1.30
CA GLN A 176 5.43 -8.41 2.14
C GLN A 176 4.09 -9.15 2.30
N ARG A 177 3.01 -8.42 2.59
CA ARG A 177 1.66 -9.03 2.68
C ARG A 177 1.20 -9.65 1.37
N GLU A 178 1.49 -9.03 0.24
CA GLU A 178 1.16 -9.59 -1.08
C GLU A 178 1.97 -10.85 -1.38
N LEU A 179 3.28 -10.86 -1.07
CA LEU A 179 4.12 -12.05 -1.20
C LEU A 179 3.64 -13.18 -0.30
N GLU A 180 3.26 -12.88 0.95
CA GLU A 180 2.68 -13.86 1.87
C GLU A 180 1.34 -14.38 1.36
N ARG A 181 0.49 -13.51 0.81
CA ARG A 181 -0.77 -13.90 0.19
C ARG A 181 -0.54 -14.87 -0.98
N ILE A 182 0.36 -14.55 -1.89
CA ILE A 182 0.71 -15.42 -3.02
C ILE A 182 1.31 -16.74 -2.54
N ALA A 183 2.18 -16.70 -1.52
CA ALA A 183 2.86 -17.87 -1.02
C ALA A 183 1.94 -18.84 -0.24
N TYR A 184 0.93 -18.31 0.47
CA TYR A 184 0.19 -19.09 1.48
C TYR A 184 -1.31 -19.16 1.29
N ILE A 185 -1.89 -18.36 0.39
CA ILE A 185 -3.33 -18.35 0.12
C ILE A 185 -3.61 -19.02 -1.23
N ASP A 186 -4.62 -19.88 -1.25
CA ASP A 186 -5.13 -20.48 -2.47
C ASP A 186 -6.00 -19.47 -3.24
N HIS A 187 -5.71 -19.26 -4.52
CA HIS A 187 -6.35 -18.22 -5.33
C HIS A 187 -7.82 -18.52 -5.68
N ILE A 188 -8.22 -19.79 -5.66
CA ILE A 188 -9.60 -20.22 -5.96
C ILE A 188 -10.45 -20.05 -4.70
N THR A 189 -10.08 -20.71 -3.62
CA THR A 189 -10.89 -20.79 -2.40
C THR A 189 -10.75 -19.56 -1.50
N GLY A 190 -9.62 -18.87 -1.56
CA GLY A 190 -9.25 -17.79 -0.65
C GLY A 190 -8.76 -18.30 0.71
N GLY A 191 -8.70 -19.61 0.91
CA GLY A 191 -8.18 -20.25 2.11
C GLY A 191 -6.68 -20.53 2.06
N GLY A 192 -6.17 -21.24 3.07
CA GLY A 192 -4.77 -21.66 3.07
C GLY A 192 -4.48 -22.66 1.95
N ASN A 193 -3.31 -22.51 1.30
CA ASN A 193 -2.79 -23.49 0.35
C ASN A 193 -1.92 -24.55 1.04
N TYR A 194 -1.39 -25.49 0.26
CA TYR A 194 -0.54 -26.56 0.80
C TYR A 194 0.74 -26.04 1.49
N ALA A 195 1.33 -24.96 0.98
CA ALA A 195 2.53 -24.37 1.59
C ALA A 195 2.23 -23.80 2.99
N HIS A 196 1.08 -23.12 3.12
CA HIS A 196 0.56 -22.64 4.40
C HIS A 196 0.34 -23.81 5.39
N PHE A 197 -0.36 -24.86 4.93
CA PHE A 197 -0.65 -26.04 5.72
C PHE A 197 0.64 -26.70 6.26
N LYS A 198 1.60 -26.97 5.38
CA LYS A 198 2.90 -27.54 5.76
C LYS A 198 3.68 -26.70 6.75
N LYS A 199 3.70 -25.38 6.54
CA LYS A 199 4.41 -24.45 7.43
C LYS A 199 3.79 -24.47 8.81
N THR A 200 2.47 -24.28 8.89
CA THR A 200 1.74 -24.19 10.16
C THR A 200 1.76 -25.53 10.92
N LEU A 201 1.59 -26.65 10.21
CA LEU A 201 1.61 -27.98 10.83
C LEU A 201 2.96 -28.32 11.49
N ARG A 202 4.09 -27.78 11.00
CA ARG A 202 5.41 -27.98 11.63
C ARG A 202 5.50 -27.38 13.03
N ASP A 203 4.74 -26.35 13.29
CA ASP A 203 4.74 -25.65 14.58
C ASP A 203 3.78 -26.30 15.59
N TYR A 204 2.90 -27.19 15.14
CA TYR A 204 2.00 -27.96 16.01
C TYR A 204 2.76 -29.04 16.75
N ARG A 205 2.59 -29.07 18.07
CA ARG A 205 3.23 -30.04 19.00
C ARG A 205 2.23 -31.02 19.61
N GLU A 206 0.96 -30.73 19.42
CA GLU A 206 -0.12 -31.53 20.03
C GLU A 206 -0.57 -32.61 19.04
N PRO A 207 -1.04 -33.75 19.56
CA PRO A 207 -1.56 -34.83 18.74
C PRO A 207 -2.83 -34.40 18.01
N GLY A 208 -3.12 -35.05 16.91
CA GLY A 208 -4.30 -34.82 16.12
C GLY A 208 -4.38 -35.74 14.92
N TYR A 209 -5.44 -35.64 14.17
CA TYR A 209 -5.69 -36.46 13.01
C TYR A 209 -5.55 -35.66 11.71
N LEU A 210 -4.83 -36.23 10.76
CA LEU A 210 -4.72 -35.70 9.41
C LEU A 210 -5.78 -36.35 8.53
N ILE A 211 -6.64 -35.52 7.94
CA ILE A 211 -7.69 -35.94 7.01
C ILE A 211 -7.30 -35.43 5.61
N SER A 212 -7.19 -36.35 4.67
CA SER A 212 -7.15 -36.05 3.24
C SER A 212 -8.54 -36.20 2.66
N MET A 213 -9.08 -35.17 2.04
CA MET A 213 -10.38 -35.18 1.38
C MET A 213 -10.19 -34.96 -0.13
N ASP A 214 -10.80 -35.81 -0.93
CA ASP A 214 -10.81 -35.77 -2.39
C ASP A 214 -12.26 -35.80 -2.88
N ILE A 215 -12.60 -35.03 -3.91
CA ILE A 215 -13.95 -35.00 -4.45
C ILE A 215 -14.03 -35.92 -5.68
N HIS A 216 -14.79 -36.98 -5.54
CA HIS A 216 -14.97 -37.96 -6.61
C HIS A 216 -15.50 -37.29 -7.88
N ASP A 217 -14.84 -37.59 -9.00
CA ASP A 217 -15.28 -37.14 -10.34
C ASP A 217 -15.56 -35.62 -10.45
N PHE A 218 -14.86 -34.77 -9.69
CA PHE A 218 -15.02 -33.32 -9.78
C PHE A 218 -14.89 -32.78 -11.22
N LYS A 219 -14.11 -33.46 -12.04
CA LYS A 219 -13.98 -33.16 -13.46
C LYS A 219 -15.34 -33.19 -14.21
N ILE A 220 -16.30 -34.00 -13.77
CA ILE A 220 -17.65 -34.05 -14.34
C ILE A 220 -18.37 -32.72 -14.08
N ILE A 221 -18.24 -32.15 -12.89
CA ILE A 221 -18.83 -30.83 -12.56
C ILE A 221 -18.29 -29.78 -13.53
N ASN A 222 -16.96 -29.74 -13.73
CA ASN A 222 -16.32 -28.80 -14.66
C ASN A 222 -16.79 -29.02 -16.11
N SER A 223 -16.99 -30.28 -16.51
CA SER A 223 -17.41 -30.61 -17.89
C SER A 223 -18.87 -30.24 -18.16
N ILE A 224 -19.77 -30.42 -17.21
CA ILE A 224 -21.20 -30.14 -17.34
C ILE A 224 -21.53 -28.68 -17.07
N CYS A 225 -20.95 -28.11 -16.00
CA CYS A 225 -21.33 -26.78 -15.49
C CYS A 225 -20.34 -25.67 -15.85
N GLY A 226 -19.17 -26.02 -16.41
CA GLY A 226 -18.09 -25.10 -16.74
C GLY A 226 -17.15 -24.80 -15.56
N ILE A 227 -15.94 -24.33 -15.89
CA ILE A 227 -14.86 -24.07 -14.92
C ILE A 227 -15.28 -23.05 -13.85
N ILE A 228 -15.98 -21.97 -14.25
CA ILE A 228 -16.44 -20.92 -13.31
C ILE A 228 -17.34 -21.53 -12.22
N LYS A 229 -18.22 -22.45 -12.60
CA LYS A 229 -19.10 -23.13 -11.64
C LYS A 229 -18.33 -24.12 -10.78
N GLY A 230 -17.31 -24.77 -11.33
CA GLY A 230 -16.38 -25.59 -10.57
C GLY A 230 -15.63 -24.79 -9.49
N ASP A 231 -15.08 -23.64 -9.85
CA ASP A 231 -14.41 -22.74 -8.91
C ASP A 231 -15.37 -22.23 -7.82
N GLU A 232 -16.63 -21.91 -8.19
CA GLU A 232 -17.67 -21.55 -7.22
C GLU A 232 -17.95 -22.73 -6.26
N THR A 233 -17.97 -23.94 -6.78
CA THR A 233 -18.15 -25.15 -5.99
C THR A 233 -17.00 -25.32 -5.00
N LEU A 234 -15.74 -25.21 -5.43
CA LEU A 234 -14.57 -25.31 -4.54
C LEU A 234 -14.60 -24.24 -3.43
N LYS A 235 -15.01 -23.01 -3.76
CA LYS A 235 -15.19 -21.93 -2.75
C LYS A 235 -16.24 -22.30 -1.69
N ASN A 236 -17.34 -22.91 -2.11
CA ASN A 236 -18.39 -23.31 -1.16
C ASN A 236 -17.98 -24.54 -0.33
N ILE A 237 -17.27 -25.51 -0.92
CA ILE A 237 -16.65 -26.62 -0.18
C ILE A 237 -15.69 -26.08 0.88
N TRP A 238 -14.80 -25.16 0.52
CA TRP A 238 -13.90 -24.51 1.47
C TRP A 238 -14.65 -23.88 2.65
N ARG A 239 -15.68 -23.07 2.38
CA ARG A 239 -16.52 -22.44 3.42
C ARG A 239 -17.21 -23.46 4.32
N CYS A 240 -17.62 -24.59 3.76
CA CYS A 240 -18.20 -25.69 4.51
C CYS A 240 -17.16 -26.31 5.45
N ILE A 241 -15.96 -26.61 4.95
CA ILE A 241 -14.84 -27.11 5.78
C ILE A 241 -14.54 -26.11 6.89
N GLU A 242 -14.33 -24.84 6.57
CA GLU A 242 -13.98 -23.78 7.52
C GLU A 242 -15.03 -23.63 8.65
N LYS A 243 -16.32 -23.73 8.32
CA LYS A 243 -17.41 -23.72 9.32
C LYS A 243 -17.46 -24.94 10.21
N SER A 244 -16.95 -26.08 9.73
CA SER A 244 -16.93 -27.34 10.47
C SER A 244 -15.76 -27.47 11.42
N LEU A 245 -14.77 -26.58 11.30
CA LEU A 245 -13.54 -26.58 12.08
C LEU A 245 -13.60 -25.62 13.27
N THR A 246 -12.78 -25.92 14.27
CA THR A 246 -12.53 -25.02 15.41
C THR A 246 -11.31 -24.13 15.15
N SER A 247 -11.09 -23.14 15.99
CA SER A 247 -9.90 -22.27 15.90
C SER A 247 -8.57 -23.01 16.16
N LYS A 248 -8.62 -24.27 16.59
CA LYS A 248 -7.44 -25.09 16.84
C LYS A 248 -7.07 -25.95 15.63
N ASP A 249 -7.99 -26.13 14.70
CA ASP A 249 -7.83 -26.99 13.55
C ASP A 249 -7.18 -26.21 12.38
N LEU A 250 -6.68 -26.95 11.41
CA LEU A 250 -6.06 -26.37 10.23
C LEU A 250 -6.61 -27.04 8.99
N ALA A 251 -6.89 -26.25 7.95
CA ALA A 251 -7.26 -26.79 6.65
C ALA A 251 -6.53 -26.07 5.51
N ALA A 252 -6.44 -26.75 4.38
CA ALA A 252 -5.94 -26.17 3.14
C ALA A 252 -6.58 -26.81 1.91
N HIS A 253 -6.71 -25.99 0.86
CA HIS A 253 -6.92 -26.47 -0.49
C HIS A 253 -5.56 -26.84 -1.10
N ILE A 254 -5.40 -28.09 -1.48
CA ILE A 254 -4.10 -28.63 -1.94
C ILE A 254 -3.92 -28.35 -3.43
N ASN A 255 -4.82 -28.86 -4.21
CA ASN A 255 -4.90 -28.65 -5.66
C ASN A 255 -6.19 -29.28 -6.19
N ALA A 256 -6.69 -28.78 -7.33
CA ALA A 256 -7.86 -29.30 -8.03
C ALA A 256 -9.08 -29.51 -7.10
N ASP A 257 -9.35 -30.73 -6.72
CA ASP A 257 -10.46 -31.20 -5.90
C ASP A 257 -10.03 -31.75 -4.53
N ARG A 258 -8.76 -31.55 -4.15
CA ARG A 258 -8.19 -32.10 -2.92
C ARG A 258 -7.99 -31.07 -1.82
N PHE A 259 -8.41 -31.46 -0.62
CA PHE A 259 -8.26 -30.69 0.62
C PHE A 259 -7.51 -31.50 1.67
N ALA A 260 -6.77 -30.82 2.53
CA ALA A 260 -6.19 -31.40 3.74
C ALA A 260 -6.75 -30.69 4.95
N ILE A 261 -7.05 -31.46 5.99
CA ILE A 261 -7.58 -30.98 7.25
C ILE A 261 -6.77 -31.63 8.37
N TYR A 262 -6.37 -30.86 9.37
CA TYR A 262 -5.77 -31.36 10.60
C TYR A 262 -6.69 -30.99 11.76
N CYS A 263 -7.33 -32.02 12.33
CA CYS A 263 -8.16 -31.89 13.52
C CYS A 263 -7.30 -32.12 14.76
N ARG A 264 -7.21 -31.08 15.58
CA ARG A 264 -6.43 -31.12 16.83
C ARG A 264 -7.28 -31.65 17.97
N CYS A 265 -7.40 -32.95 18.02
CA CYS A 265 -8.15 -33.69 19.03
C CYS A 265 -7.49 -35.03 19.32
N ASP A 266 -7.76 -35.59 20.49
CA ASP A 266 -7.29 -36.93 20.94
C ASP A 266 -8.36 -38.00 20.69
N ASP A 267 -9.60 -37.58 20.40
CA ASP A 267 -10.73 -38.48 20.25
C ASP A 267 -11.09 -38.67 18.77
N LYS A 268 -11.16 -39.93 18.36
CA LYS A 268 -11.56 -40.33 17.03
C LYS A 268 -13.01 -39.97 16.72
N ASP A 269 -13.88 -39.94 17.72
CA ASP A 269 -15.30 -39.62 17.53
C ASP A 269 -15.49 -38.15 17.16
N GLU A 270 -14.65 -37.24 17.65
CA GLU A 270 -14.64 -35.83 17.22
C GLU A 270 -14.29 -35.69 15.74
N VAL A 271 -13.34 -36.49 15.25
CA VAL A 271 -12.96 -36.51 13.82
C VAL A 271 -14.13 -37.00 12.96
N ILE A 272 -14.82 -38.04 13.40
CA ILE A 272 -15.97 -38.60 12.70
C ILE A 272 -17.09 -37.55 12.65
N GLU A 273 -17.34 -36.83 13.75
CA GLU A 273 -18.33 -35.76 13.81
C GLU A 273 -17.97 -34.62 12.84
N CYS A 274 -16.70 -34.24 12.78
CA CYS A 274 -16.21 -33.23 11.84
C CYS A 274 -16.46 -33.66 10.38
N ILE A 275 -16.12 -34.90 10.03
CA ILE A 275 -16.35 -35.46 8.70
C ILE A 275 -17.85 -35.49 8.35
N HIS A 276 -18.71 -35.85 9.31
CA HIS A 276 -20.17 -35.85 9.13
C HIS A 276 -20.70 -34.44 8.86
N LYS A 277 -20.29 -33.44 9.63
CA LYS A 277 -20.68 -32.02 9.42
C LYS A 277 -20.28 -31.54 8.02
N ILE A 278 -19.06 -31.86 7.58
CA ILE A 278 -18.62 -31.54 6.22
C ILE A 278 -19.51 -32.24 5.19
N GLY A 279 -19.78 -33.55 5.37
CA GLY A 279 -20.60 -34.33 4.46
C GLY A 279 -22.04 -33.80 4.30
N GLU A 280 -22.66 -33.34 5.38
CA GLU A 280 -23.99 -32.70 5.34
C GLU A 280 -23.94 -31.38 4.58
N GLY A 281 -22.96 -30.52 4.87
CA GLY A 281 -22.81 -29.25 4.15
C GLY A 281 -22.52 -29.42 2.67
N LEU A 282 -21.87 -30.51 2.23
CA LEU A 282 -21.68 -30.81 0.81
C LEU A 282 -22.98 -31.15 0.08
N LYS A 283 -23.94 -31.80 0.78
CA LYS A 283 -25.28 -32.03 0.22
C LYS A 283 -26.02 -30.72 -0.01
N ASP A 284 -25.99 -29.82 0.97
CA ASP A 284 -26.60 -28.50 0.86
C ASP A 284 -26.02 -27.70 -0.31
N ILE A 285 -24.69 -27.78 -0.53
CA ILE A 285 -24.01 -27.13 -1.65
C ILE A 285 -24.50 -27.71 -2.98
N THR A 286 -24.62 -29.03 -3.09
CA THR A 286 -25.11 -29.72 -4.28
C THR A 286 -26.51 -29.22 -4.68
N GLU A 287 -27.42 -29.16 -3.73
CA GLU A 287 -28.80 -28.68 -3.94
C GLU A 287 -28.82 -27.17 -4.27
N ALA A 288 -28.12 -26.34 -3.53
CA ALA A 288 -28.09 -24.89 -3.73
C ALA A 288 -27.52 -24.49 -5.09
N LEU A 289 -26.45 -25.16 -5.54
CA LEU A 289 -25.78 -24.86 -6.81
C LEU A 289 -26.41 -25.60 -8.00
N LYS A 290 -27.30 -26.57 -7.77
CA LYS A 290 -27.91 -27.42 -8.78
C LYS A 290 -26.86 -28.12 -9.66
N ILE A 291 -25.87 -28.72 -9.04
CA ILE A 291 -24.76 -29.43 -9.68
C ILE A 291 -24.86 -30.93 -9.41
N PRO A 292 -24.12 -31.79 -10.15
CA PRO A 292 -23.99 -33.20 -9.81
C PRO A 292 -23.58 -33.42 -8.37
N ASN A 293 -23.98 -34.55 -7.77
CA ASN A 293 -23.68 -34.87 -6.37
C ASN A 293 -22.19 -34.81 -6.10
N ILE A 294 -21.83 -34.08 -5.02
CA ILE A 294 -20.47 -34.03 -4.48
C ILE A 294 -20.29 -35.24 -3.59
N ILE A 295 -19.40 -36.16 -3.97
CA ILE A 295 -19.10 -37.36 -3.21
C ILE A 295 -17.65 -37.24 -2.70
N PRO A 296 -17.43 -36.97 -1.39
CA PRO A 296 -16.10 -36.89 -0.84
C PRO A 296 -15.55 -38.27 -0.48
N TYR A 297 -14.26 -38.48 -0.74
CA TYR A 297 -13.49 -39.57 -0.19
C TYR A 297 -12.55 -39.04 0.89
N TYR A 298 -12.48 -39.74 2.01
CA TYR A 298 -11.64 -39.35 3.14
C TYR A 298 -10.60 -40.43 3.44
N GLY A 299 -9.35 -40.01 3.60
CA GLY A 299 -8.28 -40.80 4.23
C GLY A 299 -7.92 -40.14 5.54
N VAL A 300 -7.86 -40.92 6.63
CA VAL A 300 -7.55 -40.44 7.98
C VAL A 300 -6.33 -41.18 8.53
N SER A 301 -5.35 -40.41 9.07
CA SER A 301 -4.13 -40.92 9.68
C SER A 301 -3.78 -40.20 10.98
#